data_d6e8391c3bbc6a8dbba62ea4c4c95b91
#
_entry.id   d6e8391c3bbc6a8dbba62ea4c4c95b91
#
_cell.length_a   1.000
_cell.length_b   1.000
_cell.length_c   1.000
_cell.angle_alpha   90.00
_cell.angle_beta   90.00
_cell.angle_gamma   90.00
#
_symmetry.space_group_name_H-M   'P 1'
#
loop_
_entity.id
_entity.type
_entity.pdbx_description
1 polymer ?
#
loop_
_entity_poly.entity_id
_entity_poly.type
_entity_poly.pdbx_seq_one_letter_code
_entity_poly.pdbx_strand_id
1 'polypeptide(L)'
;TSTHAAQQKVAEQKAPKNSSKKTRTETDLLGSLEVPADAYYGVHTVRAMENFQISYVTINTIPHFIRGMVQVKKAAAMANRRLHVLPKKKAEAIIWACDQILEEGRCMDQFPLDVFQGGAGTSLNMNTNEVVANLALEYLGEEKGSYDIINPNDDVNMSQSTNDAYPTGFRLGLHAAVDHLIERMDGLRAAFQDKGNEFQDILKMGRTQLQDAVPMTLGDEFKGFANN
;
A
#
# COMPACT_ATOMS: atom_id res chain seq x y z
N THR A 1 -34.27 7.08 30.73
CA THR A 1 -33.35 6.42 31.67
C THR A 1 -32.92 5.00 31.24
N SER A 2 -32.97 4.69 29.92
CA SER A 2 -32.66 3.33 29.41
C SER A 2 -31.50 3.30 28.38
N THR A 3 -30.94 4.44 28.03
CA THR A 3 -29.93 4.56 26.96
C THR A 3 -28.48 4.62 27.47
N HIS A 4 -28.24 4.84 28.76
CA HIS A 4 -26.88 4.90 29.32
C HIS A 4 -26.31 3.53 29.74
N ALA A 5 -27.16 2.54 29.97
CA ALA A 5 -26.72 1.21 30.39
C ALA A 5 -26.29 0.31 29.22
N ALA A 6 -26.64 0.64 27.99
CA ALA A 6 -26.26 -0.11 26.79
C ALA A 6 -24.87 0.29 26.25
N GLN A 7 -24.42 1.51 26.54
CA GLN A 7 -23.09 2.00 26.08
C GLN A 7 -21.93 1.56 26.99
N GLN A 8 -22.18 1.15 28.23
CA GLN A 8 -21.14 0.66 29.13
C GLN A 8 -20.82 -0.84 28.99
N LYS A 9 -21.63 -1.62 28.26
CA LYS A 9 -21.35 -3.05 28.04
C LYS A 9 -20.50 -3.38 26.81
N VAL A 10 -20.14 -2.41 25.98
CA VAL A 10 -19.28 -2.60 24.79
C VAL A 10 -17.79 -2.41 25.11
N ALA A 11 -17.45 -1.88 26.29
CA ALA A 11 -16.07 -1.55 26.68
C ALA A 11 -15.31 -2.66 27.44
N GLU A 12 -15.93 -3.83 27.67
CA GLU A 12 -15.27 -4.98 28.30
C GLU A 12 -15.15 -6.19 27.38
N GLN A 13 -14.70 -5.99 26.15
CA GLN A 13 -14.11 -7.09 25.41
C GLN A 13 -12.66 -7.24 25.90
N LYS A 14 -12.46 -8.25 26.74
CA LYS A 14 -11.16 -8.69 27.25
C LYS A 14 -10.15 -8.75 26.09
N ALA A 15 -9.06 -7.99 26.23
CA ALA A 15 -7.87 -8.17 25.42
C ALA A 15 -7.50 -9.68 25.39
N PRO A 16 -7.15 -10.24 24.24
CA PRO A 16 -6.77 -11.64 24.16
C PRO A 16 -5.59 -11.89 25.09
N LYS A 17 -5.70 -12.91 25.92
CA LYS A 17 -4.64 -13.35 26.84
C LYS A 17 -3.36 -13.56 26.02
N ASN A 18 -2.33 -12.83 26.40
CA ASN A 18 -0.97 -12.85 25.93
C ASN A 18 -0.43 -14.30 25.89
N SER A 19 -0.51 -14.98 24.74
CA SER A 19 0.43 -16.02 24.42
C SER A 19 1.76 -15.32 24.22
N SER A 20 2.82 -15.67 24.90
CA SER A 20 4.16 -15.10 24.78
C SER A 20 4.63 -15.25 23.32
N LYS A 21 4.28 -14.30 22.46
CA LYS A 21 4.84 -14.24 21.10
C LYS A 21 6.33 -14.01 21.30
N LYS A 22 7.14 -14.88 20.69
CA LYS A 22 8.58 -14.69 20.66
C LYS A 22 8.89 -13.34 20.02
N THR A 23 9.78 -12.59 20.61
CA THR A 23 10.28 -11.32 20.08
C THR A 23 11.77 -11.45 19.76
N ARG A 24 12.26 -10.53 18.92
CA ARG A 24 13.68 -10.25 18.73
C ARG A 24 13.94 -8.80 19.08
N THR A 25 15.09 -8.51 19.64
CA THR A 25 15.48 -7.14 19.96
C THR A 25 16.19 -6.52 18.75
N GLU A 26 15.70 -5.40 18.27
CA GLU A 26 16.37 -4.58 17.25
C GLU A 26 16.74 -3.23 17.85
N THR A 27 17.84 -2.63 17.36
CA THR A 27 18.38 -1.38 17.88
C THR A 27 18.60 -0.38 16.74
N ASP A 28 18.16 0.85 16.95
CA ASP A 28 18.47 2.00 16.11
C ASP A 28 19.09 3.14 16.94
N LEU A 29 19.24 4.33 16.35
CA LEU A 29 19.81 5.51 17.03
C LEU A 29 18.95 6.01 18.20
N LEU A 30 17.69 5.62 18.30
CA LEU A 30 16.77 5.98 19.38
C LEU A 30 16.76 4.93 20.52
N GLY A 31 17.45 3.81 20.34
CA GLY A 31 17.54 2.72 21.33
C GLY A 31 16.93 1.43 20.84
N SER A 32 16.80 0.46 21.75
CA SER A 32 16.31 -0.88 21.46
C SER A 32 14.81 -1.00 21.63
N LEU A 33 14.17 -1.78 20.74
CA LEU A 33 12.77 -2.20 20.85
C LEU A 33 12.61 -3.69 20.54
N GLU A 34 11.55 -4.25 21.11
CA GLU A 34 11.13 -5.62 20.82
C GLU A 34 10.26 -5.66 19.56
N VAL A 35 10.69 -6.42 18.57
CA VAL A 35 9.98 -6.68 17.33
C VAL A 35 9.46 -8.12 17.35
N PRO A 36 8.23 -8.43 16.90
CA PRO A 36 7.77 -9.81 16.79
C PRO A 36 8.75 -10.66 15.99
N ALA A 37 9.14 -11.82 16.50
CA ALA A 37 10.19 -12.63 15.88
C ALA A 37 9.81 -13.16 14.49
N ASP A 38 8.52 -13.33 14.21
CA ASP A 38 7.98 -13.76 12.93
C ASP A 38 7.83 -12.63 11.91
N ALA A 39 7.78 -11.36 12.36
CA ALA A 39 7.62 -10.21 11.49
C ALA A 39 8.82 -10.01 10.55
N TYR A 40 8.53 -9.55 9.31
CA TYR A 40 9.55 -9.12 8.35
C TYR A 40 9.84 -7.61 8.42
N TYR A 41 8.94 -6.83 9.02
CA TYR A 41 9.25 -5.44 9.38
C TYR A 41 10.17 -5.39 10.61
N GLY A 42 10.78 -4.22 10.85
CA GLY A 42 11.74 -4.03 11.92
C GLY A 42 11.38 -2.87 12.85
N VAL A 43 12.41 -2.37 13.56
CA VAL A 43 12.28 -1.36 14.63
C VAL A 43 11.69 -0.03 14.14
N HIS A 44 12.02 0.43 12.92
CA HIS A 44 11.45 1.68 12.38
C HIS A 44 9.95 1.56 12.16
N THR A 45 9.50 0.41 11.66
CA THR A 45 8.07 0.14 11.47
C THR A 45 7.34 0.09 12.81
N VAL A 46 7.90 -0.58 13.83
CA VAL A 46 7.29 -0.62 15.17
C VAL A 46 7.12 0.79 15.74
N ARG A 47 8.16 1.64 15.67
CA ARG A 47 8.07 3.05 16.11
C ARG A 47 7.01 3.83 15.34
N ALA A 48 6.91 3.62 14.04
CA ALA A 48 5.92 4.29 13.22
C ALA A 48 4.50 3.85 13.55
N MET A 49 4.28 2.57 13.86
CA MET A 49 2.98 2.05 14.33
C MET A 49 2.55 2.68 15.66
N GLU A 50 3.51 2.90 16.57
CA GLU A 50 3.23 3.57 17.86
C GLU A 50 2.91 5.06 17.67
N ASN A 51 3.59 5.71 16.71
CA ASN A 51 3.50 7.16 16.50
C ASN A 51 2.30 7.58 15.63
N PHE A 52 1.88 6.76 14.68
CA PHE A 52 0.83 7.09 13.70
C PHE A 52 -0.35 6.14 13.81
N GLN A 53 -1.33 6.50 14.64
CA GLN A 53 -2.62 5.81 14.83
C GLN A 53 -3.74 6.80 14.53
N ILE A 54 -3.92 7.14 13.24
CA ILE A 54 -4.74 8.29 12.83
C ILE A 54 -6.04 7.83 12.18
N SER A 55 -5.96 7.08 11.06
CA SER A 55 -7.13 6.67 10.29
C SER A 55 -7.56 5.22 10.57
N TYR A 56 -6.68 4.42 11.11
CA TYR A 56 -6.82 2.96 11.26
C TYR A 56 -6.97 2.21 9.91
N VAL A 57 -6.70 2.91 8.79
CA VAL A 57 -6.55 2.30 7.47
C VAL A 57 -5.07 2.05 7.24
N THR A 58 -4.70 0.81 6.97
CA THR A 58 -3.30 0.43 6.89
C THR A 58 -2.86 0.19 5.44
N ILE A 59 -1.56 0.39 5.18
CA ILE A 59 -0.95 0.26 3.84
C ILE A 59 -1.17 -1.12 3.22
N ASN A 60 -1.24 -2.18 4.02
CA ASN A 60 -1.50 -3.54 3.53
C ASN A 60 -2.87 -3.69 2.83
N THR A 61 -3.79 -2.73 3.00
CA THR A 61 -5.07 -2.68 2.27
C THR A 61 -4.92 -2.10 0.86
N ILE A 62 -3.73 -1.59 0.49
CA ILE A 62 -3.45 -0.96 -0.80
C ILE A 62 -2.31 -1.70 -1.51
N PRO A 63 -2.54 -2.93 -2.01
CA PRO A 63 -1.50 -3.80 -2.54
C PRO A 63 -0.74 -3.20 -3.74
N HIS A 64 -1.38 -2.41 -4.57
CA HIS A 64 -0.72 -1.74 -5.70
C HIS A 64 0.36 -0.76 -5.24
N PHE A 65 0.15 -0.08 -4.10
CA PHE A 65 1.14 0.84 -3.56
C PHE A 65 2.36 0.08 -3.02
N ILE A 66 2.16 -1.02 -2.30
CA ILE A 66 3.26 -1.88 -1.83
C ILE A 66 4.09 -2.37 -3.04
N ARG A 67 3.42 -2.89 -4.07
CA ARG A 67 4.09 -3.33 -5.31
C ARG A 67 4.89 -2.21 -5.96
N GLY A 68 4.33 -1.00 -6.05
CA GLY A 68 5.03 0.17 -6.58
C GLY A 68 6.31 0.50 -5.78
N MET A 69 6.24 0.49 -4.45
CA MET A 69 7.41 0.70 -3.60
C MET A 69 8.49 -0.37 -3.80
N VAL A 70 8.08 -1.64 -3.85
CA VAL A 70 9.01 -2.76 -4.05
C VAL A 70 9.65 -2.74 -5.44
N GLN A 71 8.90 -2.34 -6.49
CA GLN A 71 9.46 -2.14 -7.84
C GLN A 71 10.59 -1.09 -7.85
N VAL A 72 10.42 0.01 -7.11
CA VAL A 72 11.47 1.02 -6.95
C VAL A 72 12.71 0.42 -6.30
N LYS A 73 12.56 -0.37 -5.22
CA LYS A 73 13.68 -1.03 -4.54
C LYS A 73 14.40 -2.02 -5.45
N LYS A 74 13.66 -2.82 -6.20
CA LYS A 74 14.22 -3.75 -7.19
C LYS A 74 15.04 -3.01 -8.24
N ALA A 75 14.47 -1.96 -8.83
CA ALA A 75 15.14 -1.15 -9.86
C ALA A 75 16.43 -0.49 -9.34
N ALA A 76 16.39 0.05 -8.12
CA ALA A 76 17.56 0.66 -7.47
C ALA A 76 18.67 -0.38 -7.19
N ALA A 77 18.32 -1.56 -6.67
CA ALA A 77 19.27 -2.64 -6.44
C ALA A 77 19.93 -3.12 -7.74
N MET A 78 19.16 -3.24 -8.83
CA MET A 78 19.68 -3.58 -10.15
C MET A 78 20.63 -2.51 -10.70
N ALA A 79 20.28 -1.23 -10.54
CA ALA A 79 21.13 -0.12 -10.97
C ALA A 79 22.42 -0.05 -10.16
N ASN A 80 22.34 -0.13 -8.83
CA ASN A 80 23.49 -0.10 -7.93
C ASN A 80 24.43 -1.29 -8.16
N ARG A 81 23.89 -2.46 -8.48
CA ARG A 81 24.69 -3.64 -8.89
C ARG A 81 25.45 -3.38 -10.20
N ARG A 82 24.80 -2.80 -11.21
CA ARG A 82 25.42 -2.47 -12.51
C ARG A 82 26.53 -1.44 -12.40
N LEU A 83 26.37 -0.50 -11.47
CA LEU A 83 27.35 0.55 -11.15
C LEU A 83 28.45 0.06 -10.19
N HIS A 84 28.40 -1.19 -9.74
CA HIS A 84 29.34 -1.79 -8.80
C HIS A 84 29.44 -1.07 -7.43
N VAL A 85 28.39 -0.31 -7.03
CA VAL A 85 28.33 0.32 -5.71
C VAL A 85 27.67 -0.57 -4.66
N LEU A 86 26.79 -1.49 -5.08
CA LEU A 86 26.22 -2.53 -4.21
C LEU A 86 26.87 -3.89 -4.54
N PRO A 87 27.44 -4.59 -3.53
CA PRO A 87 28.06 -5.90 -3.74
C PRO A 87 27.11 -6.91 -4.39
N LYS A 88 27.60 -7.70 -5.35
CA LYS A 88 26.79 -8.62 -6.14
C LYS A 88 25.90 -9.53 -5.29
N LYS A 89 26.47 -10.15 -4.23
CA LYS A 89 25.72 -11.06 -3.33
C LYS A 89 24.55 -10.37 -2.64
N LYS A 90 24.76 -9.16 -2.13
CA LYS A 90 23.70 -8.36 -1.50
C LYS A 90 22.61 -7.96 -2.50
N ALA A 91 23.02 -7.49 -3.69
CA ALA A 91 22.09 -7.10 -4.73
C ALA A 91 21.21 -8.26 -5.21
N GLU A 92 21.79 -9.45 -5.39
CA GLU A 92 21.05 -10.65 -5.77
C GLU A 92 20.01 -11.05 -4.70
N ALA A 93 20.39 -10.98 -3.43
CA ALA A 93 19.47 -11.25 -2.33
C ALA A 93 18.31 -10.23 -2.27
N ILE A 94 18.60 -8.93 -2.43
CA ILE A 94 17.59 -7.87 -2.44
C ILE A 94 16.65 -8.02 -3.65
N ILE A 95 17.19 -8.31 -4.84
CA ILE A 95 16.36 -8.52 -6.04
C ILE A 95 15.45 -9.73 -5.86
N TRP A 96 16.00 -10.85 -5.37
CA TRP A 96 15.20 -12.04 -5.05
C TRP A 96 14.08 -11.73 -4.04
N ALA A 97 14.40 -11.00 -2.97
CA ALA A 97 13.40 -10.59 -1.97
C ALA A 97 12.27 -9.76 -2.59
N CYS A 98 12.62 -8.82 -3.48
CA CYS A 98 11.62 -8.05 -4.21
C CYS A 98 10.74 -8.94 -5.10
N ASP A 99 11.32 -9.93 -5.77
CA ASP A 99 10.58 -10.88 -6.61
C ASP A 99 9.60 -11.73 -5.79
N GLN A 100 9.98 -12.16 -4.59
CA GLN A 100 9.08 -12.86 -3.68
C GLN A 100 7.83 -12.05 -3.33
N ILE A 101 7.97 -10.73 -3.17
CA ILE A 101 6.82 -9.86 -2.90
C ILE A 101 5.99 -9.62 -4.17
N LEU A 102 6.66 -9.35 -5.29
CA LEU A 102 6.02 -8.95 -6.55
C LEU A 102 5.34 -10.11 -7.27
N GLU A 103 5.96 -11.28 -7.30
CA GLU A 103 5.51 -12.44 -8.07
C GLU A 103 4.72 -13.41 -7.21
N GLU A 104 5.23 -13.74 -6.01
CA GLU A 104 4.62 -14.71 -5.11
C GLU A 104 3.65 -14.10 -4.08
N GLY A 105 3.60 -12.76 -3.98
CA GLY A 105 2.74 -12.05 -3.02
C GLY A 105 3.14 -12.24 -1.56
N ARG A 106 4.38 -12.67 -1.28
CA ARG A 106 4.86 -12.85 0.10
C ARG A 106 4.90 -11.52 0.83
N CYS A 107 4.69 -11.56 2.14
CA CYS A 107 4.83 -10.42 3.05
C CYS A 107 3.93 -9.21 2.74
N MET A 108 2.86 -9.35 1.96
CA MET A 108 1.91 -8.27 1.70
C MET A 108 1.19 -7.78 2.96
N ASP A 109 1.11 -8.63 3.99
CA ASP A 109 0.58 -8.34 5.32
C ASP A 109 1.58 -7.60 6.24
N GLN A 110 2.84 -7.47 5.82
CA GLN A 110 3.94 -6.90 6.60
C GLN A 110 4.05 -5.36 6.47
N PHE A 111 2.97 -4.70 6.05
CA PHE A 111 2.88 -3.25 5.90
C PHE A 111 1.75 -2.68 6.78
N PRO A 112 1.92 -2.75 8.13
CA PRO A 112 0.86 -2.44 9.09
C PRO A 112 0.70 -0.94 9.37
N LEU A 113 1.42 -0.08 8.68
CA LEU A 113 1.43 1.37 8.92
C LEU A 113 0.12 2.02 8.51
N ASP A 114 -0.32 3.02 9.27
CA ASP A 114 -1.41 3.90 8.88
C ASP A 114 -1.08 4.63 7.56
N VAL A 115 -2.08 4.84 6.72
CA VAL A 115 -1.91 5.59 5.46
C VAL A 115 -1.53 7.04 5.70
N PHE A 116 -1.93 7.62 6.84
CA PHE A 116 -1.47 8.92 7.29
C PHE A 116 -0.20 8.78 8.14
N GLN A 117 0.87 9.34 7.65
CA GLN A 117 2.19 9.31 8.28
C GLN A 117 2.92 10.63 8.05
N GLY A 118 3.99 10.87 8.81
CA GLY A 118 4.72 12.13 8.74
C GLY A 118 5.55 12.30 7.46
N GLY A 119 5.74 13.56 7.06
CA GLY A 119 6.64 13.96 5.99
C GLY A 119 6.29 13.41 4.61
N ALA A 120 7.31 13.02 3.86
CA ALA A 120 7.19 12.52 2.50
C ALA A 120 7.02 10.99 2.43
N GLY A 121 6.43 10.36 3.46
CA GLY A 121 6.20 8.92 3.50
C GLY A 121 7.42 8.10 3.95
N THR A 122 8.26 8.69 4.80
CA THR A 122 9.49 8.04 5.30
C THR A 122 9.20 6.72 6.00
N SER A 123 8.11 6.64 6.77
CA SER A 123 7.76 5.43 7.50
C SER A 123 7.49 4.25 6.56
N LEU A 124 6.73 4.45 5.48
CA LEU A 124 6.51 3.39 4.47
C LEU A 124 7.79 3.05 3.71
N ASN A 125 8.61 4.05 3.38
CA ASN A 125 9.89 3.78 2.73
C ASN A 125 10.78 2.88 3.60
N MET A 126 10.88 3.18 4.90
CA MET A 126 11.66 2.37 5.83
C MET A 126 11.03 1.00 6.09
N ASN A 127 9.70 0.91 6.20
CA ASN A 127 9.00 -0.37 6.30
C ASN A 127 9.31 -1.26 5.09
N THR A 128 9.26 -0.70 3.88
CA THR A 128 9.62 -1.45 2.66
C THR A 128 11.08 -1.92 2.72
N ASN A 129 12.00 -1.06 3.17
CA ASN A 129 13.41 -1.41 3.31
C ASN A 129 13.62 -2.57 4.30
N GLU A 130 12.95 -2.53 5.46
CA GLU A 130 13.05 -3.57 6.49
C GLU A 130 12.50 -4.91 6.01
N VAL A 131 11.31 -4.91 5.38
CA VAL A 131 10.70 -6.13 4.84
C VAL A 131 11.58 -6.77 3.77
N VAL A 132 12.11 -5.97 2.83
CA VAL A 132 13.01 -6.46 1.79
C VAL A 132 14.33 -6.93 2.39
N ALA A 133 14.91 -6.22 3.37
CA ALA A 133 16.14 -6.64 4.04
C ALA A 133 15.98 -7.99 4.75
N ASN A 134 14.90 -8.18 5.50
CA ASN A 134 14.66 -9.43 6.22
C ASN A 134 14.36 -10.62 5.29
N LEU A 135 13.69 -10.40 4.15
CA LEU A 135 13.57 -11.42 3.11
C LEU A 135 14.92 -11.75 2.45
N ALA A 136 15.76 -10.73 2.22
CA ALA A 136 17.08 -10.92 1.67
C ALA A 136 18.01 -11.67 2.64
N LEU A 137 17.89 -11.42 3.95
CA LEU A 137 18.58 -12.19 5.00
C LEU A 137 18.16 -13.66 4.99
N GLU A 138 16.85 -13.92 4.90
CA GLU A 138 16.31 -15.29 4.76
C GLU A 138 16.93 -16.03 3.54
N TYR A 139 17.03 -15.34 2.39
CA TYR A 139 17.67 -15.89 1.19
C TYR A 139 19.14 -16.28 1.42
N LEU A 140 19.84 -15.52 2.27
CA LEU A 140 21.22 -15.78 2.61
C LEU A 140 21.39 -16.86 3.70
N GLY A 141 20.29 -17.33 4.30
CA GLY A 141 20.30 -18.27 5.43
C GLY A 141 20.60 -17.61 6.78
N GLU A 142 20.41 -16.31 6.88
CA GLU A 142 20.66 -15.49 8.07
C GLU A 142 19.37 -15.21 8.86
N GLU A 143 19.52 -14.86 10.13
CA GLU A 143 18.41 -14.50 10.98
C GLU A 143 17.87 -13.10 10.65
N LYS A 144 16.55 -12.89 10.79
CA LYS A 144 15.92 -11.58 10.66
C LYS A 144 16.53 -10.60 11.69
N GLY A 145 16.77 -9.37 11.24
CA GLY A 145 17.40 -8.34 12.07
C GLY A 145 18.93 -8.33 12.02
N SER A 146 19.59 -9.25 11.28
CA SER A 146 21.05 -9.25 11.08
C SER A 146 21.48 -8.14 10.11
N TYR A 147 21.22 -6.88 10.50
CA TYR A 147 21.40 -5.70 9.65
C TYR A 147 22.87 -5.30 9.43
N ASP A 148 23.81 -5.95 10.07
CA ASP A 148 25.24 -5.94 9.73
C ASP A 148 25.55 -6.66 8.41
N ILE A 149 24.67 -7.59 7.99
CA ILE A 149 24.82 -8.34 6.73
C ILE A 149 24.04 -7.66 5.60
N ILE A 150 22.74 -7.40 5.79
CA ILE A 150 21.91 -6.61 4.86
C ILE A 150 21.21 -5.49 5.65
N ASN A 151 21.67 -4.27 5.44
CA ASN A 151 21.13 -3.11 6.14
C ASN A 151 19.94 -2.50 5.37
N PRO A 152 18.79 -2.24 6.02
CA PRO A 152 17.65 -1.61 5.37
C PRO A 152 17.96 -0.25 4.76
N ASN A 153 18.74 0.58 5.45
CA ASN A 153 19.09 1.93 5.00
C ASN A 153 20.27 1.94 4.03
N ASP A 154 21.36 1.27 4.39
CA ASP A 154 22.64 1.39 3.68
C ASP A 154 22.69 0.52 2.42
N ASP A 155 21.98 -0.63 2.41
CA ASP A 155 21.96 -1.55 1.28
C ASP A 155 20.66 -1.45 0.45
N VAL A 156 19.48 -1.61 1.09
CA VAL A 156 18.20 -1.61 0.37
C VAL A 156 17.82 -0.21 -0.11
N ASN A 157 18.10 0.81 0.69
CA ASN A 157 17.84 2.20 0.33
C ASN A 157 19.05 2.90 -0.33
N MET A 158 20.09 2.18 -0.68
CA MET A 158 21.30 2.74 -1.28
C MET A 158 20.98 3.62 -2.48
N SER A 159 21.58 4.81 -2.53
CA SER A 159 21.42 5.83 -3.59
C SER A 159 19.99 6.35 -3.75
N GLN A 160 19.15 6.26 -2.71
CA GLN A 160 17.77 6.73 -2.76
C GLN A 160 17.48 7.74 -1.65
N SER A 161 16.66 8.74 -1.97
CA SER A 161 15.95 9.55 -1.00
C SER A 161 14.49 9.07 -0.90
N THR A 162 13.88 9.20 0.27
CA THR A 162 12.41 9.01 0.40
C THR A 162 11.66 9.93 -0.57
N ASN A 163 12.17 11.15 -0.80
CA ASN A 163 11.55 12.11 -1.72
C ASN A 163 11.52 11.65 -3.18
N ASP A 164 12.33 10.66 -3.55
CA ASP A 164 12.33 10.03 -4.87
C ASP A 164 11.58 8.69 -4.85
N ALA A 165 11.90 7.84 -3.88
CA ALA A 165 11.38 6.48 -3.81
C ALA A 165 9.88 6.44 -3.55
N TYR A 166 9.39 7.20 -2.56
CA TYR A 166 7.98 7.20 -2.18
C TYR A 166 7.05 7.73 -3.29
N PRO A 167 7.26 8.93 -3.87
CA PRO A 167 6.38 9.43 -4.92
C PRO A 167 6.47 8.60 -6.22
N THR A 168 7.61 7.97 -6.50
CA THR A 168 7.74 7.07 -7.65
C THR A 168 6.94 5.79 -7.42
N GLY A 169 7.08 5.15 -6.25
CA GLY A 169 6.30 3.98 -5.87
C GLY A 169 4.80 4.25 -5.84
N PHE A 170 4.40 5.43 -5.31
CA PHE A 170 3.01 5.87 -5.34
C PHE A 170 2.46 5.97 -6.77
N ARG A 171 3.19 6.61 -7.69
CA ARG A 171 2.75 6.75 -9.09
C ARG A 171 2.65 5.42 -9.82
N LEU A 172 3.59 4.50 -9.59
CA LEU A 172 3.52 3.15 -10.16
C LEU A 172 2.30 2.38 -9.63
N GLY A 173 2.05 2.46 -8.33
CA GLY A 173 0.87 1.84 -7.72
C GLY A 173 -0.43 2.47 -8.20
N LEU A 174 -0.48 3.80 -8.31
CA LEU A 174 -1.64 4.53 -8.83
C LEU A 174 -1.94 4.14 -10.28
N HIS A 175 -0.91 4.07 -11.15
CA HIS A 175 -1.07 3.65 -12.54
C HIS A 175 -1.73 2.26 -12.61
N ALA A 176 -1.24 1.28 -11.85
CA ALA A 176 -1.81 -0.05 -11.83
C ALA A 176 -3.26 -0.09 -11.28
N ALA A 177 -3.60 0.79 -10.32
CA ALA A 177 -4.95 0.90 -9.79
C ALA A 177 -5.92 1.58 -10.78
N VAL A 178 -5.44 2.57 -11.54
CA VAL A 178 -6.24 3.29 -12.54
C VAL A 178 -6.64 2.39 -13.71
N ASP A 179 -5.81 1.43 -14.12
CA ASP A 179 -6.15 0.48 -15.19
C ASP A 179 -7.43 -0.29 -14.87
N HIS A 180 -7.59 -0.78 -13.65
CA HIS A 180 -8.82 -1.42 -13.20
C HIS A 180 -10.03 -0.48 -13.17
N LEU A 181 -9.82 0.77 -12.77
CA LEU A 181 -10.89 1.78 -12.80
C LEU A 181 -11.38 2.04 -14.23
N ILE A 182 -10.45 2.21 -15.18
CA ILE A 182 -10.76 2.44 -16.60
C ILE A 182 -11.59 1.27 -17.15
N GLU A 183 -11.21 0.04 -16.88
CA GLU A 183 -11.97 -1.15 -17.29
C GLU A 183 -13.42 -1.11 -16.79
N ARG A 184 -13.63 -0.74 -15.51
CA ARG A 184 -14.97 -0.62 -14.94
C ARG A 184 -15.77 0.54 -15.51
N MET A 185 -15.12 1.67 -15.77
CA MET A 185 -15.73 2.84 -16.42
C MET A 185 -16.17 2.52 -17.85
N ASP A 186 -15.36 1.80 -18.62
CA ASP A 186 -15.73 1.35 -19.98
C ASP A 186 -16.96 0.45 -19.96
N GLY A 187 -17.06 -0.48 -19.01
CA GLY A 187 -18.25 -1.30 -18.82
C GLY A 187 -19.50 -0.47 -18.49
N LEU A 188 -19.36 0.54 -17.62
CA LEU A 188 -20.46 1.45 -17.28
C LEU A 188 -20.89 2.30 -18.48
N ARG A 189 -19.93 2.83 -19.23
CA ARG A 189 -20.16 3.60 -20.45
C ARG A 189 -20.95 2.78 -21.48
N ALA A 190 -20.55 1.53 -21.71
CA ALA A 190 -21.26 0.64 -22.61
C ALA A 190 -22.71 0.38 -22.16
N ALA A 191 -22.94 0.14 -20.87
CA ALA A 191 -24.27 -0.05 -20.33
C ALA A 191 -25.16 1.20 -20.50
N PHE A 192 -24.62 2.40 -20.29
CA PHE A 192 -25.34 3.66 -20.59
C PHE A 192 -25.67 3.81 -22.07
N GLN A 193 -24.72 3.45 -22.96
CA GLN A 193 -24.96 3.49 -24.41
C GLN A 193 -26.06 2.53 -24.84
N ASP A 194 -26.08 1.32 -24.31
CA ASP A 194 -27.11 0.30 -24.58
C ASP A 194 -28.49 0.79 -24.11
N LYS A 195 -28.57 1.35 -22.91
CA LYS A 195 -29.82 1.94 -22.39
C LYS A 195 -30.22 3.18 -23.18
N GLY A 196 -29.28 3.97 -23.66
CA GLY A 196 -29.52 5.09 -24.56
C GLY A 196 -30.20 4.66 -25.87
N ASN A 197 -29.80 3.51 -26.43
CA ASN A 197 -30.42 2.93 -27.61
C ASN A 197 -31.80 2.32 -27.30
N GLU A 198 -31.93 1.62 -26.20
CA GLU A 198 -33.21 1.00 -25.77
C GLU A 198 -34.30 2.04 -25.53
N PHE A 199 -33.95 3.20 -24.96
CA PHE A 199 -34.90 4.24 -24.57
C PHE A 199 -35.02 5.39 -25.58
N GLN A 200 -34.56 5.20 -26.81
CA GLN A 200 -34.49 6.25 -27.83
C GLN A 200 -35.86 6.84 -28.18
N ASP A 201 -36.93 6.03 -28.13
CA ASP A 201 -38.29 6.44 -28.49
C ASP A 201 -39.13 6.90 -27.29
N ILE A 202 -38.55 6.96 -26.09
CA ILE A 202 -39.28 7.38 -24.88
C ILE A 202 -39.13 8.89 -24.72
N LEU A 203 -40.21 9.62 -25.01
CA LEU A 203 -40.25 11.08 -24.82
C LEU A 203 -40.28 11.47 -23.36
N LYS A 204 -39.50 12.50 -23.02
CA LYS A 204 -39.48 13.14 -21.72
C LYS A 204 -39.26 14.66 -21.85
N MET A 205 -39.50 15.40 -20.78
CA MET A 205 -39.10 16.78 -20.65
C MET A 205 -37.66 16.85 -20.07
N GLY A 206 -36.74 17.47 -20.83
CA GLY A 206 -35.44 17.87 -20.31
C GLY A 206 -35.57 18.91 -19.22
N ARG A 207 -34.70 18.96 -18.24
CA ARG A 207 -34.73 19.88 -17.10
C ARG A 207 -33.41 20.58 -16.91
N THR A 208 -33.46 21.88 -16.65
CA THR A 208 -32.36 22.72 -16.23
C THR A 208 -32.77 23.54 -15.03
N GLN A 209 -31.92 23.71 -14.04
CA GLN A 209 -32.20 24.56 -12.85
C GLN A 209 -33.55 24.20 -12.17
N LEU A 210 -33.88 22.89 -12.12
CA LEU A 210 -35.13 22.36 -11.57
C LEU A 210 -36.41 22.80 -12.32
N GLN A 211 -36.28 23.27 -13.57
CA GLN A 211 -37.39 23.72 -14.42
C GLN A 211 -37.45 22.89 -15.71
N ASP A 212 -38.62 22.83 -16.32
CA ASP A 212 -38.82 22.26 -17.63
C ASP A 212 -38.08 23.08 -18.67
N ALA A 213 -37.32 22.42 -19.54
CA ALA A 213 -36.57 23.06 -20.62
C ALA A 213 -37.13 22.65 -21.99
N VAL A 214 -36.56 21.61 -22.61
CA VAL A 214 -36.96 21.18 -23.96
C VAL A 214 -37.41 19.72 -23.96
N PRO A 215 -38.34 19.35 -24.88
CA PRO A 215 -38.60 17.94 -25.15
C PRO A 215 -37.32 17.24 -25.62
N MET A 216 -37.08 16.06 -25.08
CA MET A 216 -35.98 15.18 -25.46
C MET A 216 -36.38 13.72 -25.29
N THR A 217 -35.53 12.78 -25.66
CA THR A 217 -35.78 11.38 -25.35
C THR A 217 -35.04 10.97 -24.06
N LEU A 218 -35.54 9.95 -23.40
CA LEU A 218 -34.82 9.32 -22.30
C LEU A 218 -33.49 8.72 -22.79
N GLY A 219 -33.47 8.24 -24.05
CA GLY A 219 -32.28 7.77 -24.71
C GLY A 219 -31.18 8.82 -24.83
N ASP A 220 -31.55 10.08 -25.14
CA ASP A 220 -30.59 11.19 -25.21
C ASP A 220 -29.91 11.47 -23.86
N GLU A 221 -30.68 11.36 -22.76
CA GLU A 221 -30.15 11.53 -21.40
C GLU A 221 -29.11 10.45 -21.09
N PHE A 222 -29.41 9.19 -21.33
CA PHE A 222 -28.47 8.07 -21.12
C PHE A 222 -27.23 8.16 -22.01
N LYS A 223 -27.38 8.57 -23.28
CA LYS A 223 -26.24 8.83 -24.16
C LYS A 223 -25.39 10.01 -23.65
N GLY A 224 -26.03 11.00 -23.04
CA GLY A 224 -25.31 12.09 -22.35
C GLY A 224 -24.41 11.57 -21.24
N PHE A 225 -24.90 10.67 -20.40
CA PHE A 225 -24.10 10.04 -19.32
C PHE A 225 -22.95 9.16 -19.90
N ALA A 226 -23.16 8.49 -21.04
CA ALA A 226 -22.11 7.70 -21.68
C ALA A 226 -20.95 8.53 -22.26
N ASN A 227 -21.21 9.82 -22.58
CA ASN A 227 -20.23 10.71 -23.22
C ASN A 227 -19.44 11.57 -22.20
N ASN A 228 -19.83 11.61 -20.93
CA ASN A 228 -19.15 12.31 -19.84
C ASN A 228 -18.24 11.37 -19.06
#